data_5ed3a96b901969faf241f8fed93a09d5
#
_entry.id   5ed3a96b901969faf241f8fed93a09d5
#
_cell.length_a   1.000
_cell.length_b   1.000
_cell.length_c   1.000
_cell.angle_alpha   90.00
_cell.angle_beta   90.00
_cell.angle_gamma   90.00
#
_symmetry.space_group_name_H-M   'P 1'
#
loop_
_entity.id
_entity.type
_entity.pdbx_description
1 polymer ?
#
loop_
_entity_poly.entity_id
_entity_poly.type
_entity_poly.pdbx_seq_one_letter_code
_entity_poly.pdbx_strand_id
1 'polypeptide(L)'
;RKIIFMNMEKKFKRTLVTCALPYANGPVHIGHLAGVYVPADIYVRYLRMRGEDVLYVCGSDEHGVPITIKARKEGCTPQDIVDRYHKLIKDSFTGLGINFDIYGRTSSEVHEKNASEFFRKLYDEGKFITKESEQYYDPEAKQFLADRYIMGTCPKCGNPDAYGDQCEKCGSTLSPEELINPKSKLSGAEPVKKKTTHWYLPLDQYEPWLREWILEQHKEWRSNVYGQCKSWI
;
A
#
# COMPACT_ATOMS: atom_id res chain seq x y z
N ARG A 1 13.43 5.23 -46.32
CA ARG A 1 14.35 4.83 -45.22
C ARG A 1 13.78 3.58 -44.57
N LYS A 2 14.42 2.41 -44.77
CA LYS A 2 14.08 1.18 -44.03
C LYS A 2 14.50 1.40 -42.58
N ILE A 3 13.55 1.41 -41.68
CA ILE A 3 13.80 1.32 -40.23
C ILE A 3 14.29 -0.11 -39.99
N ILE A 4 15.60 -0.26 -39.79
CA ILE A 4 16.17 -1.54 -39.35
C ILE A 4 15.78 -1.71 -37.89
N PHE A 5 14.73 -2.49 -37.63
CA PHE A 5 14.47 -3.00 -36.29
C PHE A 5 15.63 -3.97 -35.97
N MET A 6 16.55 -3.52 -35.14
CA MET A 6 17.52 -4.45 -34.55
C MET A 6 16.70 -5.54 -33.83
N ASN A 7 16.84 -6.77 -34.30
CA ASN A 7 16.32 -7.96 -33.63
C ASN A 7 17.09 -8.10 -32.29
N MET A 8 16.61 -7.41 -31.26
CA MET A 8 17.04 -7.73 -29.92
C MET A 8 16.44 -9.09 -29.58
N GLU A 9 17.28 -10.09 -29.36
CA GLU A 9 16.83 -11.40 -28.89
C GLU A 9 15.89 -11.19 -27.69
N LYS A 10 14.69 -11.78 -27.77
CA LYS A 10 13.70 -11.71 -26.68
C LYS A 10 14.28 -12.39 -25.45
N LYS A 11 14.76 -11.61 -24.51
CA LYS A 11 15.31 -12.10 -23.24
C LYS A 11 14.25 -12.80 -22.38
N PHE A 12 12.98 -12.45 -22.55
CA PHE A 12 11.86 -12.97 -21.77
C PHE A 12 10.72 -13.43 -22.68
N LYS A 13 10.03 -14.50 -22.25
CA LYS A 13 8.88 -15.05 -22.96
C LYS A 13 7.65 -14.14 -22.83
N ARG A 14 7.49 -13.50 -21.68
CA ARG A 14 6.34 -12.66 -21.33
C ARG A 14 6.78 -11.52 -20.41
N THR A 15 6.13 -10.38 -20.54
CA THR A 15 6.32 -9.23 -19.66
C THR A 15 5.06 -8.99 -18.82
N LEU A 16 5.21 -8.97 -17.49
CA LEU A 16 4.16 -8.54 -16.56
C LEU A 16 4.44 -7.09 -16.16
N VAL A 17 3.48 -6.21 -16.39
CA VAL A 17 3.53 -4.82 -15.93
C VAL A 17 2.48 -4.63 -14.84
N THR A 18 2.92 -4.19 -13.67
CA THR A 18 2.06 -3.89 -12.53
C THR A 18 2.15 -2.41 -12.17
N CYS A 19 1.06 -1.84 -11.67
CA CYS A 19 1.04 -0.50 -11.10
C CYS A 19 0.75 -0.58 -9.59
N ALA A 20 1.23 0.42 -8.85
CA ALA A 20 0.81 0.62 -7.46
C ALA A 20 -0.72 0.75 -7.41
N LEU A 21 -1.33 0.04 -6.47
CA LEU A 21 -2.80 0.05 -6.30
C LEU A 21 -3.24 1.42 -5.77
N PRO A 22 -4.15 2.13 -6.46
CA PRO A 22 -4.72 3.35 -5.90
C PRO A 22 -5.63 3.01 -4.72
N TYR A 23 -5.55 3.83 -3.68
CA TYR A 23 -6.34 3.62 -2.48
C TYR A 23 -7.81 4.07 -2.68
N ALA A 24 -8.75 3.15 -2.44
CA ALA A 24 -10.17 3.34 -2.75
C ALA A 24 -10.91 4.20 -1.70
N ASN A 25 -10.37 5.37 -1.36
CA ASN A 25 -10.98 6.35 -0.46
C ASN A 25 -11.19 7.74 -1.08
N GLY A 26 -10.80 7.92 -2.34
CA GLY A 26 -10.88 9.18 -3.06
C GLY A 26 -10.61 9.00 -4.56
N PRO A 27 -10.82 10.06 -5.37
CA PRO A 27 -10.48 10.05 -6.78
C PRO A 27 -8.97 10.06 -6.98
N VAL A 28 -8.52 9.54 -8.12
CA VAL A 28 -7.14 9.77 -8.58
C VAL A 28 -6.98 11.23 -9.03
N HIS A 29 -5.79 11.77 -8.86
CA HIS A 29 -5.43 13.12 -9.30
C HIS A 29 -4.23 13.08 -10.24
N ILE A 30 -3.88 14.25 -10.82
CA ILE A 30 -2.81 14.35 -11.82
C ILE A 30 -1.47 13.78 -11.35
N GLY A 31 -1.14 13.89 -10.07
CA GLY A 31 0.08 13.32 -9.51
C GLY A 31 0.12 11.78 -9.57
N HIS A 32 -1.01 11.11 -9.30
CA HIS A 32 -1.13 9.66 -9.49
C HIS A 32 -0.96 9.28 -10.96
N LEU A 33 -1.65 10.01 -11.86
CA LEU A 33 -1.63 9.73 -13.29
C LEU A 33 -0.24 9.90 -13.88
N ALA A 34 0.40 11.06 -13.64
CA ALA A 34 1.71 11.39 -14.19
C ALA A 34 2.84 10.55 -13.56
N GLY A 35 2.70 10.19 -12.27
CA GLY A 35 3.74 9.46 -11.54
C GLY A 35 3.78 7.97 -11.84
N VAL A 36 2.62 7.35 -12.10
CA VAL A 36 2.49 5.88 -12.17
C VAL A 36 1.77 5.42 -13.43
N TYR A 37 0.49 5.79 -13.63
CA TYR A 37 -0.38 5.08 -14.56
C TYR A 37 -0.14 5.44 -16.02
N VAL A 38 0.07 6.72 -16.35
CA VAL A 38 0.39 7.16 -17.72
C VAL A 38 1.75 6.64 -18.19
N PRO A 39 2.84 6.74 -17.40
CA PRO A 39 4.13 6.14 -17.79
C PRO A 39 4.06 4.63 -18.03
N ALA A 40 3.32 3.90 -17.18
CA ALA A 40 3.15 2.46 -17.35
C ALA A 40 2.35 2.12 -18.62
N ASP A 41 1.26 2.84 -18.90
CA ASP A 41 0.44 2.66 -20.10
C ASP A 41 1.25 2.94 -21.38
N ILE A 42 2.05 4.00 -21.40
CA ILE A 42 2.95 4.30 -22.53
C ILE A 42 3.92 3.14 -22.77
N TYR A 43 4.51 2.60 -21.72
CA TYR A 43 5.42 1.47 -21.81
C TYR A 43 4.73 0.20 -22.33
N VAL A 44 3.54 -0.11 -21.81
CA VAL A 44 2.72 -1.25 -22.26
C VAL A 44 2.35 -1.13 -23.73
N ARG A 45 1.90 0.07 -24.19
CA ARG A 45 1.59 0.33 -25.60
C ARG A 45 2.82 0.13 -26.48
N TYR A 46 3.98 0.61 -26.04
CA TYR A 46 5.24 0.42 -26.77
C TYR A 46 5.57 -1.07 -26.94
N LEU A 47 5.49 -1.86 -25.87
CA LEU A 47 5.75 -3.31 -25.93
C LEU A 47 4.75 -4.05 -26.85
N ARG A 48 3.47 -3.70 -26.75
CA ARG A 48 2.41 -4.28 -27.61
C ARG A 48 2.63 -3.93 -29.10
N MET A 49 3.02 -2.71 -29.40
CA MET A 49 3.37 -2.31 -30.79
C MET A 49 4.57 -3.09 -31.32
N ARG A 50 5.47 -3.56 -30.48
CA ARG A 50 6.57 -4.44 -30.84
C ARG A 50 6.17 -5.91 -30.98
N GLY A 51 4.89 -6.24 -30.74
CA GLY A 51 4.39 -7.61 -30.79
C GLY A 51 4.85 -8.48 -29.61
N GLU A 52 5.17 -7.87 -28.48
CA GLU A 52 5.53 -8.61 -27.26
C GLU A 52 4.30 -9.09 -26.51
N ASP A 53 4.41 -10.25 -25.86
CA ASP A 53 3.37 -10.77 -24.95
C ASP A 53 3.42 -10.02 -23.62
N VAL A 54 2.43 -9.16 -23.39
CA VAL A 54 2.38 -8.27 -22.23
C VAL A 54 1.08 -8.44 -21.49
N LEU A 55 1.16 -8.68 -20.17
CA LEU A 55 0.03 -8.64 -19.25
C LEU A 55 0.14 -7.36 -18.39
N TYR A 56 -0.88 -6.52 -18.47
CA TYR A 56 -0.94 -5.25 -17.73
C TYR A 56 -2.02 -5.30 -16.65
N VAL A 57 -1.62 -5.28 -15.39
CA VAL A 57 -2.52 -5.46 -14.25
C VAL A 57 -2.41 -4.33 -13.23
N CYS A 58 -3.55 -4.01 -12.64
CA CYS A 58 -3.68 -3.11 -11.51
C CYS A 58 -4.92 -3.52 -10.70
N GLY A 59 -5.29 -2.71 -9.74
CA GLY A 59 -6.49 -2.89 -8.92
C GLY A 59 -6.62 -1.76 -7.93
N SER A 60 -7.68 -1.77 -7.12
CA SER A 60 -7.85 -0.84 -6.01
C SER A 60 -7.43 -1.47 -4.69
N ASP A 61 -6.73 -0.69 -3.87
CA ASP A 61 -6.47 -1.00 -2.47
C ASP A 61 -7.68 -0.59 -1.63
N GLU A 62 -8.34 -1.57 -1.01
CA GLU A 62 -9.67 -1.43 -0.43
C GLU A 62 -9.75 -1.70 1.07
N HIS A 63 -8.60 -1.81 1.74
CA HIS A 63 -8.54 -2.03 3.18
C HIS A 63 -7.85 -0.87 3.90
N GLY A 64 -8.23 -0.66 5.16
CA GLY A 64 -7.52 0.24 6.06
C GLY A 64 -8.38 1.28 6.75
N VAL A 65 -7.79 1.90 7.75
CA VAL A 65 -8.41 2.85 8.69
C VAL A 65 -9.10 4.05 8.02
N PRO A 66 -8.50 4.73 7.02
CA PRO A 66 -9.15 5.89 6.40
C PRO A 66 -10.49 5.57 5.73
N ILE A 67 -10.65 4.37 5.15
CA ILE A 67 -11.92 3.92 4.55
C ILE A 67 -12.98 3.77 5.65
N THR A 68 -12.65 3.12 6.76
CA THR A 68 -13.57 2.93 7.89
C THR A 68 -13.99 4.27 8.51
N ILE A 69 -13.05 5.20 8.69
CA ILE A 69 -13.35 6.55 9.20
C ILE A 69 -14.28 7.30 8.24
N LYS A 70 -14.00 7.21 6.93
CA LYS A 70 -14.84 7.86 5.91
C LYS A 70 -16.24 7.28 5.90
N ALA A 71 -16.39 5.97 5.95
CA ALA A 71 -17.67 5.29 6.01
C ALA A 71 -18.50 5.76 7.22
N ARG A 72 -17.90 5.85 8.40
CA ARG A 72 -18.56 6.37 9.61
C ARG A 72 -19.00 7.83 9.44
N LYS A 73 -18.16 8.69 8.86
CA LYS A 73 -18.49 10.09 8.62
C LYS A 73 -19.65 10.26 7.62
N GLU A 74 -19.74 9.38 6.64
CA GLU A 74 -20.77 9.43 5.60
C GLU A 74 -22.02 8.61 5.95
N GLY A 75 -22.03 7.89 7.10
CA GLY A 75 -23.16 7.07 7.55
C GLY A 75 -23.42 5.86 6.66
N CYS A 76 -22.38 5.30 6.05
CA CYS A 76 -22.45 4.14 5.15
C CYS A 76 -21.45 3.05 5.57
N THR A 77 -21.44 1.93 4.86
CA THR A 77 -20.51 0.84 5.13
C THR A 77 -19.14 1.09 4.46
N PRO A 78 -18.03 0.50 4.96
CA PRO A 78 -16.76 0.50 4.27
C PRO A 78 -16.85 -0.03 2.83
N GLN A 79 -17.73 -1.04 2.61
CA GLN A 79 -17.96 -1.61 1.28
C GLN A 79 -18.56 -0.58 0.31
N ASP A 80 -19.52 0.25 0.76
CA ASP A 80 -20.10 1.31 -0.08
C ASP A 80 -19.05 2.33 -0.52
N ILE A 81 -18.08 2.64 0.36
CA ILE A 81 -16.97 3.54 0.05
C ILE A 81 -16.10 2.94 -1.05
N VAL A 82 -15.63 1.70 -0.86
CA VAL A 82 -14.71 1.08 -1.82
C VAL A 82 -15.38 0.78 -3.16
N ASP A 83 -16.65 0.40 -3.19
CA ASP A 83 -17.41 0.17 -4.42
C ASP A 83 -17.51 1.45 -5.26
N ARG A 84 -17.84 2.57 -4.61
CA ARG A 84 -17.92 3.87 -5.25
C ARG A 84 -16.57 4.30 -5.84
N TYR A 85 -15.49 4.22 -5.05
CA TYR A 85 -14.18 4.69 -5.50
C TYR A 85 -13.50 3.72 -6.44
N HIS A 86 -13.67 2.41 -6.29
CA HIS A 86 -13.24 1.43 -7.28
C HIS A 86 -13.80 1.77 -8.66
N LYS A 87 -15.13 1.98 -8.73
CA LYS A 87 -15.79 2.34 -9.99
C LYS A 87 -15.29 3.66 -10.54
N LEU A 88 -15.23 4.70 -9.71
CA LEU A 88 -14.78 6.04 -10.12
C LEU A 88 -13.35 6.03 -10.68
N ILE A 89 -12.44 5.34 -10.02
CA ILE A 89 -11.04 5.24 -10.41
C ILE A 89 -10.91 4.46 -11.72
N LYS A 90 -11.59 3.30 -11.82
CA LYS A 90 -11.62 2.49 -13.04
C LYS A 90 -12.16 3.27 -14.25
N ASP A 91 -13.26 3.97 -14.06
CA ASP A 91 -13.87 4.81 -15.11
C ASP A 91 -12.92 5.96 -15.52
N SER A 92 -12.20 6.55 -14.56
CA SER A 92 -11.20 7.59 -14.84
C SER A 92 -10.06 7.07 -15.71
N PHE A 93 -9.54 5.88 -15.43
CA PHE A 93 -8.52 5.25 -16.27
C PHE A 93 -9.05 4.95 -17.67
N THR A 94 -10.24 4.37 -17.77
CA THR A 94 -10.88 4.08 -19.06
C THR A 94 -11.10 5.35 -19.87
N GLY A 95 -11.56 6.43 -19.23
CA GLY A 95 -11.76 7.75 -19.87
C GLY A 95 -10.46 8.37 -20.42
N LEU A 96 -9.32 8.04 -19.82
CA LEU A 96 -8.00 8.43 -20.30
C LEU A 96 -7.41 7.44 -21.33
N GLY A 97 -8.14 6.39 -21.67
CA GLY A 97 -7.67 5.34 -22.57
C GLY A 97 -6.62 4.41 -21.96
N ILE A 98 -6.45 4.42 -20.63
CA ILE A 98 -5.59 3.47 -19.91
C ILE A 98 -6.39 2.18 -19.71
N ASN A 99 -5.98 1.11 -20.39
CA ASN A 99 -6.69 -0.16 -20.38
C ASN A 99 -5.83 -1.27 -19.79
N PHE A 100 -6.16 -1.65 -18.55
CA PHE A 100 -5.60 -2.82 -17.90
C PHE A 100 -6.24 -4.10 -18.45
N ASP A 101 -5.47 -5.16 -18.61
CA ASP A 101 -6.01 -6.49 -18.89
C ASP A 101 -6.83 -7.00 -17.70
N ILE A 102 -6.35 -6.69 -16.47
CA ILE A 102 -7.07 -6.97 -15.22
C ILE A 102 -6.99 -5.74 -14.33
N TYR A 103 -8.15 -5.21 -13.94
CA TYR A 103 -8.28 -4.23 -12.87
C TYR A 103 -9.04 -4.86 -11.70
N GLY A 104 -8.28 -5.40 -10.73
CA GLY A 104 -8.78 -6.18 -9.62
C GLY A 104 -9.18 -5.36 -8.41
N ARG A 105 -9.47 -6.07 -7.31
CA ARG A 105 -9.85 -5.50 -6.01
C ARG A 105 -9.20 -6.29 -4.88
N THR A 106 -8.66 -5.63 -3.86
CA THR A 106 -8.14 -6.34 -2.70
C THR A 106 -9.24 -6.91 -1.80
N SER A 107 -10.49 -6.43 -1.93
CA SER A 107 -11.67 -6.98 -1.24
C SER A 107 -12.37 -8.12 -2.01
N SER A 108 -11.81 -8.59 -3.13
CA SER A 108 -12.41 -9.71 -3.87
C SER A 108 -12.17 -11.05 -3.17
N GLU A 109 -13.11 -11.99 -3.33
CA GLU A 109 -13.01 -13.35 -2.78
C GLU A 109 -11.72 -14.07 -3.22
N VAL A 110 -11.30 -13.86 -4.48
CA VAL A 110 -10.05 -14.42 -5.01
C VAL A 110 -8.84 -13.88 -4.27
N HIS A 111 -8.83 -12.57 -3.99
CA HIS A 111 -7.73 -11.95 -3.24
C HIS A 111 -7.71 -12.43 -1.79
N GLU A 112 -8.87 -12.44 -1.12
CA GLU A 112 -9.01 -12.92 0.25
C GLU A 112 -8.50 -14.35 0.40
N LYS A 113 -8.92 -15.25 -0.50
CA LYS A 113 -8.46 -16.64 -0.51
C LYS A 113 -6.94 -16.71 -0.68
N ASN A 114 -6.39 -16.07 -1.71
CA ASN A 114 -4.96 -16.14 -2.02
C ASN A 114 -4.10 -15.53 -0.90
N ALA A 115 -4.51 -14.40 -0.35
CA ALA A 115 -3.79 -13.75 0.75
C ALA A 115 -3.79 -14.62 2.02
N SER A 116 -4.95 -15.21 2.35
CA SER A 116 -5.09 -16.11 3.49
C SER A 116 -4.27 -17.40 3.32
N GLU A 117 -4.30 -18.00 2.13
CA GLU A 117 -3.50 -19.20 1.82
C GLU A 117 -2.00 -18.89 1.86
N PHE A 118 -1.58 -17.73 1.35
CA PHE A 118 -0.18 -17.29 1.38
C PHE A 118 0.30 -17.08 2.82
N PHE A 119 -0.50 -16.39 3.65
CA PHE A 119 -0.18 -16.21 5.07
C PHE A 119 -0.09 -17.56 5.79
N ARG A 120 -1.07 -18.45 5.59
CA ARG A 120 -1.09 -19.80 6.19
C ARG A 120 0.15 -20.60 5.81
N LYS A 121 0.55 -20.56 4.53
CA LYS A 121 1.77 -21.23 4.08
C LYS A 121 3.01 -20.76 4.84
N LEU A 122 3.20 -19.45 4.99
CA LEU A 122 4.31 -18.90 5.76
C LEU A 122 4.25 -19.28 7.24
N TYR A 123 3.04 -19.31 7.80
CA TYR A 123 2.82 -19.75 9.17
C TYR A 123 3.17 -21.22 9.36
N ASP A 124 2.68 -22.10 8.51
CA ASP A 124 2.92 -23.55 8.56
C ASP A 124 4.41 -23.89 8.33
N GLU A 125 5.10 -23.08 7.54
CA GLU A 125 6.56 -23.19 7.31
C GLU A 125 7.40 -22.59 8.47
N GLY A 126 6.78 -22.09 9.53
CA GLY A 126 7.47 -21.51 10.69
C GLY A 126 8.25 -20.22 10.36
N LYS A 127 7.83 -19.45 9.35
CA LYS A 127 8.51 -18.22 8.94
C LYS A 127 8.27 -17.05 9.88
N PHE A 128 7.28 -17.14 10.75
CA PHE A 128 6.95 -16.07 11.69
C PHE A 128 7.52 -16.33 13.08
N ILE A 129 7.91 -15.24 13.75
CA ILE A 129 8.16 -15.22 15.19
C ILE A 129 7.02 -14.46 15.87
N THR A 130 6.71 -14.83 17.10
CA THR A 130 5.71 -14.13 17.91
C THR A 130 6.38 -13.26 18.96
N LYS A 131 5.83 -12.04 19.14
CA LYS A 131 6.26 -11.14 20.23
C LYS A 131 5.02 -10.59 20.92
N GLU A 132 5.05 -10.57 22.26
CA GLU A 132 4.08 -9.83 23.05
C GLU A 132 4.47 -8.35 23.07
N SER A 133 3.53 -7.47 22.82
CA SER A 133 3.69 -6.03 22.93
C SER A 133 2.46 -5.37 23.54
N GLU A 134 2.60 -4.17 24.03
CA GLU A 134 1.47 -3.36 24.48
C GLU A 134 0.97 -2.50 23.31
N GLN A 135 -0.33 -2.50 23.12
CA GLN A 135 -1.00 -1.69 22.10
C GLN A 135 -2.12 -0.88 22.74
N TYR A 136 -2.40 0.28 22.14
CA TYR A 136 -3.54 1.07 22.56
C TYR A 136 -4.86 0.38 22.22
N TYR A 137 -5.77 0.39 23.18
CA TYR A 137 -7.08 -0.20 23.13
C TYR A 137 -8.13 0.83 23.52
N ASP A 138 -9.20 0.90 22.76
CA ASP A 138 -10.35 1.74 23.07
C ASP A 138 -11.33 0.95 23.95
N PRO A 139 -11.53 1.33 25.22
CA PRO A 139 -12.41 0.61 26.12
C PRO A 139 -13.89 0.75 25.75
N GLU A 140 -14.30 1.84 25.10
CA GLU A 140 -15.67 2.07 24.68
C GLU A 140 -15.98 1.39 23.36
N ALA A 141 -15.10 1.53 22.35
CA ALA A 141 -15.24 0.83 21.07
C ALA A 141 -14.86 -0.67 21.16
N LYS A 142 -14.27 -1.09 22.28
CA LYS A 142 -13.86 -2.49 22.56
C LYS A 142 -12.95 -3.09 21.49
N GLN A 143 -11.99 -2.31 20.98
CA GLN A 143 -11.06 -2.78 19.98
C GLN A 143 -9.68 -2.15 20.13
N PHE A 144 -8.65 -2.85 19.62
CA PHE A 144 -7.31 -2.27 19.47
C PHE A 144 -7.30 -1.17 18.42
N LEU A 145 -6.46 -0.17 18.66
CA LEU A 145 -6.35 1.01 17.81
C LEU A 145 -5.07 0.91 16.96
N ALA A 146 -5.25 1.00 15.64
CA ALA A 146 -4.13 1.33 14.76
C ALA A 146 -3.74 2.80 14.97
N ASP A 147 -2.49 3.15 14.66
CA ASP A 147 -1.91 4.48 14.95
C ASP A 147 -2.78 5.65 14.43
N ARG A 148 -3.39 5.51 13.26
CA ARG A 148 -4.31 6.53 12.69
C ARG A 148 -5.68 6.60 13.36
N TYR A 149 -6.01 5.68 14.24
CA TYR A 149 -7.19 5.80 15.12
C TYR A 149 -6.91 6.59 16.40
N ILE A 150 -5.64 6.97 16.64
CA ILE A 150 -5.22 7.75 17.79
C ILE A 150 -4.90 9.17 17.33
N MET A 151 -5.45 10.14 18.01
CA MET A 151 -5.19 11.55 17.78
C MET A 151 -4.77 12.23 19.08
N GLY A 152 -3.93 13.26 18.96
CA GLY A 152 -3.52 14.06 20.09
C GLY A 152 -2.74 15.27 19.64
N THR A 153 -2.19 16.01 20.61
CA THR A 153 -1.38 17.19 20.29
C THR A 153 0.04 16.78 19.91
N CYS A 154 0.49 17.28 18.77
CA CYS A 154 1.85 17.06 18.29
C CYS A 154 2.87 17.69 19.25
N PRO A 155 3.86 16.95 19.78
CA PRO A 155 4.86 17.49 20.69
C PRO A 155 5.83 18.47 20.00
N LYS A 156 5.93 18.43 18.66
CA LYS A 156 6.88 19.24 17.90
C LYS A 156 6.32 20.60 17.46
N CYS A 157 5.04 20.67 17.08
CA CYS A 157 4.45 21.91 16.55
C CYS A 157 3.16 22.36 17.26
N GLY A 158 2.69 21.62 18.27
CA GLY A 158 1.48 21.97 19.02
C GLY A 158 0.17 21.78 18.24
N ASN A 159 0.19 21.11 17.07
CA ASN A 159 -1.04 20.80 16.35
C ASN A 159 -1.93 19.87 17.19
N PRO A 160 -3.19 20.27 17.55
CA PRO A 160 -4.04 19.44 18.40
C PRO A 160 -4.60 18.19 17.72
N ASP A 161 -4.52 18.13 16.39
CA ASP A 161 -5.11 17.08 15.56
C ASP A 161 -4.04 16.20 14.85
N ALA A 162 -2.92 15.93 15.51
CA ALA A 162 -1.89 15.05 14.99
C ALA A 162 -2.32 13.59 15.13
N TYR A 163 -2.01 12.77 14.12
CA TYR A 163 -2.21 11.33 14.16
C TYR A 163 -1.05 10.61 14.85
N GLY A 164 -1.29 9.38 15.30
CA GLY A 164 -0.29 8.58 16.00
C GLY A 164 0.90 8.16 15.14
N ASP A 165 0.80 8.21 13.81
CA ASP A 165 1.90 7.90 12.89
C ASP A 165 2.58 9.14 12.32
N GLN A 166 1.86 10.27 12.23
CA GLN A 166 2.34 11.47 11.57
C GLN A 166 1.55 12.72 11.96
N CYS A 167 2.23 13.84 12.03
CA CYS A 167 1.59 15.15 12.12
C CYS A 167 1.37 15.74 10.73
N GLU A 168 0.12 15.86 10.30
CA GLU A 168 -0.24 16.41 8.99
C GLU A 168 0.14 17.91 8.81
N LYS A 169 0.37 18.63 9.90
CA LYS A 169 0.74 20.04 9.84
C LYS A 169 2.23 20.27 9.63
N CYS A 170 3.09 19.55 10.36
CA CYS A 170 4.55 19.74 10.28
C CYS A 170 5.28 18.59 9.58
N GLY A 171 4.56 17.53 9.15
CA GLY A 171 5.12 16.38 8.43
C GLY A 171 6.00 15.45 9.28
N SER A 172 6.11 15.68 10.58
CA SER A 172 6.93 14.85 11.45
C SER A 172 6.32 13.48 11.64
N THR A 173 7.12 12.43 11.49
CA THR A 173 6.78 11.08 11.93
C THR A 173 6.65 11.07 13.45
N LEU A 174 5.64 10.38 13.94
CA LEU A 174 5.30 10.24 15.36
C LEU A 174 5.04 8.77 15.69
N SER A 175 5.07 8.45 16.97
CA SER A 175 4.42 7.26 17.52
C SER A 175 3.25 7.68 18.42
N PRO A 176 2.25 6.82 18.64
CA PRO A 176 1.12 7.16 19.53
C PRO A 176 1.53 7.56 20.94
N GLU A 177 2.66 7.03 21.43
CA GLU A 177 3.22 7.36 22.74
C GLU A 177 3.75 8.78 22.85
N GLU A 178 4.14 9.39 21.74
CA GLU A 178 4.66 10.76 21.70
C GLU A 178 3.55 11.81 21.74
N LEU A 179 2.32 11.43 21.41
CA LEU A 179 1.20 12.36 21.41
C LEU A 179 0.85 12.84 22.82
N ILE A 180 0.60 14.13 22.94
CA ILE A 180 0.11 14.73 24.18
C ILE A 180 -1.42 14.61 24.20
N ASN A 181 -1.98 14.07 25.28
CA ASN A 181 -3.41 13.83 25.49
C ASN A 181 -4.03 12.98 24.35
N PRO A 182 -3.54 11.76 24.11
CA PRO A 182 -4.05 10.92 23.04
C PRO A 182 -5.52 10.55 23.27
N LYS A 183 -6.31 10.54 22.19
CA LYS A 183 -7.73 10.14 22.18
C LYS A 183 -8.01 9.20 21.03
N SER A 184 -8.97 8.29 21.27
CA SER A 184 -9.49 7.46 20.20
C SER A 184 -10.36 8.28 19.24
N LYS A 185 -10.14 8.14 17.95
CA LYS A 185 -11.05 8.70 16.93
C LYS A 185 -12.37 7.94 16.80
N LEU A 186 -12.48 6.77 17.42
CA LEU A 186 -13.67 5.95 17.33
C LEU A 186 -14.73 6.39 18.33
N SER A 187 -14.34 6.61 19.58
CA SER A 187 -15.22 6.96 20.68
C SER A 187 -14.96 8.33 21.28
N GLY A 188 -13.74 8.89 21.10
CA GLY A 188 -13.26 10.07 21.81
C GLY A 188 -12.66 9.75 23.19
N ALA A 189 -12.74 8.51 23.65
CA ALA A 189 -12.21 8.08 24.93
C ALA A 189 -10.67 8.12 24.96
N GLU A 190 -10.11 8.24 26.15
CA GLU A 190 -8.67 8.05 26.38
C GLU A 190 -8.35 6.55 26.20
N PRO A 191 -7.41 6.21 25.30
CA PRO A 191 -7.06 4.83 25.06
C PRO A 191 -6.18 4.27 26.18
N VAL A 192 -6.38 2.98 26.50
CA VAL A 192 -5.57 2.26 27.49
C VAL A 192 -4.62 1.29 26.80
N LYS A 193 -3.48 1.00 27.44
CA LYS A 193 -2.56 -0.02 26.91
C LYS A 193 -3.01 -1.42 27.32
N LYS A 194 -3.04 -2.35 26.36
CA LYS A 194 -3.28 -3.78 26.59
C LYS A 194 -2.23 -4.61 25.87
N LYS A 195 -1.85 -5.72 26.51
CA LYS A 195 -0.97 -6.70 25.92
C LYS A 195 -1.65 -7.45 24.79
N THR A 196 -0.92 -7.67 23.71
CA THR A 196 -1.34 -8.49 22.58
C THR A 196 -0.13 -9.17 21.94
N THR A 197 -0.38 -10.27 21.25
CA THR A 197 0.65 -11.02 20.56
C THR A 197 0.58 -10.75 19.05
N HIS A 198 1.70 -10.39 18.47
CA HIS A 198 1.85 -10.17 17.03
C HIS A 198 2.78 -11.18 16.39
N TRP A 199 2.53 -11.48 15.12
CA TRP A 199 3.44 -12.23 14.27
C TRP A 199 4.34 -11.27 13.49
N TYR A 200 5.63 -11.57 13.46
CA TYR A 200 6.63 -10.81 12.74
C TYR A 200 7.36 -11.72 11.78
N LEU A 201 7.56 -11.23 10.55
CA LEU A 201 8.52 -11.84 9.63
C LEU A 201 9.91 -11.29 9.99
N PRO A 202 10.88 -12.14 10.44
CA PRO A 202 12.19 -11.68 10.87
C PRO A 202 13.07 -11.33 9.67
N LEU A 203 12.93 -10.11 9.15
CA LEU A 203 13.60 -9.64 7.93
C LEU A 203 15.12 -9.58 8.06
N ASP A 204 15.65 -9.44 9.28
CA ASP A 204 17.06 -9.51 9.60
C ASP A 204 17.72 -10.83 9.14
N GLN A 205 16.99 -11.95 9.19
CA GLN A 205 17.46 -13.24 8.69
C GLN A 205 17.62 -13.28 7.16
N TYR A 206 16.93 -12.40 6.45
CA TYR A 206 16.97 -12.28 4.99
C TYR A 206 17.92 -11.19 4.50
N GLU A 207 18.53 -10.40 5.39
CA GLU A 207 19.43 -9.30 5.03
C GLU A 207 20.56 -9.72 4.09
N PRO A 208 21.32 -10.82 4.33
CA PRO A 208 22.41 -11.20 3.43
C PRO A 208 21.93 -11.48 2.01
N TRP A 209 20.80 -12.18 1.87
CA TRP A 209 20.19 -12.45 0.57
C TRP A 209 19.66 -11.20 -0.10
N LEU A 210 18.96 -10.32 0.65
CA LEU A 210 18.43 -9.06 0.12
C LEU A 210 19.56 -8.12 -0.34
N ARG A 211 20.65 -8.08 0.43
CA ARG A 211 21.85 -7.28 0.09
C ARG A 211 22.45 -7.74 -1.23
N GLU A 212 22.68 -9.04 -1.39
CA GLU A 212 23.19 -9.59 -2.64
C GLU A 212 22.23 -9.32 -3.80
N TRP A 213 20.96 -9.68 -3.62
CA TRP A 213 19.92 -9.55 -4.66
C TRP A 213 19.74 -8.11 -5.11
N ILE A 214 19.60 -7.16 -4.20
CA ILE A 214 19.36 -5.75 -4.54
C ILE A 214 20.66 -5.06 -4.97
N LEU A 215 21.72 -5.14 -4.14
CA LEU A 215 22.88 -4.28 -4.35
C LEU A 215 23.83 -4.80 -5.43
N GLU A 216 23.86 -6.12 -5.68
CA GLU A 216 24.74 -6.70 -6.67
C GLU A 216 24.03 -7.09 -7.97
N GLN A 217 22.80 -7.59 -7.92
CA GLN A 217 22.12 -8.16 -9.08
C GLN A 217 21.17 -7.16 -9.77
N HIS A 218 20.79 -6.03 -9.14
CA HIS A 218 19.81 -5.10 -9.67
C HIS A 218 20.29 -3.64 -9.72
N LYS A 219 21.54 -3.45 -10.10
CA LYS A 219 22.16 -2.12 -10.31
C LYS A 219 21.51 -1.32 -11.47
N GLU A 220 20.78 -1.99 -12.35
CA GLU A 220 20.04 -1.40 -13.48
C GLU A 220 18.74 -0.69 -13.06
N TRP A 221 18.30 -0.85 -11.81
CA TRP A 221 17.12 -0.14 -11.33
C TRP A 221 17.33 1.37 -11.37
N ARG A 222 16.22 2.11 -11.49
CA ARG A 222 16.27 3.57 -11.42
C ARG A 222 16.98 4.01 -10.15
N SER A 223 17.83 5.05 -10.26
CA SER A 223 18.71 5.50 -9.17
C SER A 223 17.97 5.82 -7.87
N ASN A 224 16.77 6.41 -7.95
CA ASN A 224 15.94 6.69 -6.79
C ASN A 224 15.40 5.41 -6.14
N VAL A 225 14.99 4.40 -6.92
CA VAL A 225 14.52 3.11 -6.42
C VAL A 225 15.67 2.35 -5.77
N TYR A 226 16.78 2.21 -6.49
CA TYR A 226 17.98 1.55 -5.97
C TYR A 226 18.49 2.23 -4.69
N GLY A 227 18.56 3.58 -4.68
CA GLY A 227 19.00 4.34 -3.52
C GLY A 227 18.08 4.15 -2.31
N GLN A 228 16.76 4.11 -2.51
CA GLN A 228 15.81 3.85 -1.44
C GLN A 228 15.95 2.43 -0.88
N CYS A 229 16.00 1.41 -1.74
CA CYS A 229 16.20 0.02 -1.30
C CYS A 229 17.52 -0.16 -0.54
N LYS A 230 18.61 0.47 -1.05
CA LYS A 230 19.91 0.46 -0.36
C LYS A 230 19.86 1.10 1.02
N SER A 231 19.01 2.11 1.23
CA SER A 231 18.91 2.79 2.54
C SER A 231 18.16 1.97 3.60
N TRP A 232 17.42 0.94 3.19
CA TRP A 232 16.68 0.05 4.09
C TRP A 232 17.47 -1.21 4.51
N ILE A 233 18.54 -1.50 3.82
CA ILE A 233 19.46 -2.65 4.05
C ILE A 233 20.73 -2.17 4.76
#